data_e8b09fa279107c8eb0637e8267fe34eb
#
_entry.id   e8b09fa279107c8eb0637e8267fe34eb
#
_cell.length_a   1.000
_cell.length_b   1.000
_cell.length_c   1.000
_cell.angle_alpha   90.00
_cell.angle_beta   90.00
_cell.angle_gamma   90.00
#
_symmetry.space_group_name_H-M   'P 1'
#
loop_
_entity.id
_entity.type
_entity.pdbx_description
1 polymer ?
#
loop_
_entity_poly.entity_id
_entity_poly.type
_entity_poly.pdbx_seq_one_letter_code
_entity_poly.pdbx_strand_id
1 'polypeptide(L)'
;FGLWSARKEEDVRILEDGAPQQIFTFQRQTDLPLSISILIDVSASQERTLPYEKEAAKTFVESVMRPEKDEISVLSFTGEATLEQDLTGNLARVRRAIDRVQYVPPAGTSGGVLIGTPPISGSNQRVAGSTAIWDAIWITANEVLGKAPDRTRRAIILLSDGINTYGSKKMDDAVQEAIRNDAIIYCIGIGDFYYDGVDEGVLKRLAERTGGRAFFPSDDAGELRRAFDQIQTEMRSQYLLAYEPTNQKRDGSYRKIEIKLANPELGKQKIKLTHRQGYFAKSEQK
;
A
#
# COMPACT_ATOMS: atom_id res chain seq x y z
N PHE A 1 -10.57 -17.91 -8.89
CA PHE A 1 -10.54 -17.27 -10.21
C PHE A 1 -11.98 -16.93 -10.61
N GLY A 2 -12.48 -15.78 -10.24
CA GLY A 2 -13.71 -15.24 -10.78
C GLY A 2 -13.34 -13.99 -11.58
N LEU A 3 -13.16 -14.12 -12.88
CA LEU A 3 -13.18 -12.97 -13.77
C LEU A 3 -14.53 -12.30 -13.57
N TRP A 4 -14.53 -11.24 -12.76
CA TRP A 4 -15.73 -10.44 -12.58
C TRP A 4 -16.07 -9.78 -13.93
N SER A 5 -17.17 -10.20 -14.52
CA SER A 5 -17.69 -9.64 -15.75
C SER A 5 -18.94 -8.82 -15.47
N ALA A 6 -18.88 -7.86 -14.53
CA ALA A 6 -19.87 -6.79 -14.56
C ALA A 6 -19.72 -6.13 -15.92
N ARG A 7 -20.72 -6.26 -16.75
CA ARG A 7 -20.65 -5.80 -18.13
C ARG A 7 -21.26 -4.42 -18.29
N LYS A 8 -22.05 -3.96 -17.28
CA LYS A 8 -22.86 -2.74 -17.36
C LYS A 8 -22.93 -2.02 -16.02
N GLU A 9 -23.15 -0.73 -16.09
CA GLU A 9 -23.42 0.16 -14.95
C GLU A 9 -24.57 -0.37 -14.06
N GLU A 10 -25.61 -0.96 -14.69
CA GLU A 10 -26.79 -1.53 -14.03
C GLU A 10 -26.46 -2.68 -13.06
N ASP A 11 -25.30 -3.32 -13.20
CA ASP A 11 -24.89 -4.43 -12.34
C ASP A 11 -24.43 -3.98 -10.94
N VAL A 12 -24.22 -2.68 -10.72
CA VAL A 12 -23.71 -2.12 -9.47
C VAL A 12 -24.54 -0.93 -8.99
N ARG A 13 -24.53 -0.71 -7.67
CA ARG A 13 -25.07 0.48 -7.01
C ARG A 13 -24.04 1.08 -6.09
N ILE A 14 -23.90 2.40 -6.12
CA ILE A 14 -23.07 3.16 -5.20
C ILE A 14 -23.97 3.85 -4.19
N LEU A 15 -23.58 3.77 -2.92
CA LEU A 15 -24.18 4.53 -1.83
C LEU A 15 -23.10 5.39 -1.19
N GLU A 16 -23.39 6.66 -0.96
CA GLU A 16 -22.57 7.57 -0.17
C GLU A 16 -23.35 7.92 1.10
N ASP A 17 -22.77 7.64 2.26
CA ASP A 17 -23.43 7.79 3.57
C ASP A 17 -24.85 7.17 3.60
N GLY A 18 -25.03 6.04 2.89
CA GLY A 18 -26.31 5.35 2.75
C GLY A 18 -27.24 5.90 1.66
N ALA A 19 -26.97 7.07 1.10
CA ALA A 19 -27.75 7.66 0.01
C ALA A 19 -27.30 7.11 -1.37
N PRO A 20 -28.22 6.64 -2.22
CA PRO A 20 -27.89 6.14 -3.54
C PRO A 20 -27.34 7.27 -4.44
N GLN A 21 -26.31 6.97 -5.20
CA GLN A 21 -25.66 7.89 -6.12
C GLN A 21 -25.87 7.45 -7.56
N GLN A 22 -26.00 8.43 -8.48
CA GLN A 22 -26.07 8.16 -9.90
C GLN A 22 -24.67 8.01 -10.48
N ILE A 23 -24.37 6.86 -11.08
CA ILE A 23 -23.11 6.61 -11.78
C ILE A 23 -23.21 7.29 -13.15
N PHE A 24 -22.19 8.01 -13.57
CA PHE A 24 -22.09 8.56 -14.93
C PHE A 24 -20.89 8.00 -15.70
N THR A 25 -19.99 7.30 -15.02
CA THR A 25 -18.89 6.57 -15.66
C THR A 25 -18.78 5.19 -15.04
N PHE A 26 -18.82 4.18 -15.91
CA PHE A 26 -18.51 2.81 -15.57
C PHE A 26 -17.60 2.26 -16.67
N GLN A 27 -16.31 2.18 -16.42
CA GLN A 27 -15.34 1.80 -17.43
C GLN A 27 -14.30 0.83 -16.87
N ARG A 28 -14.07 -0.27 -17.57
CA ARG A 28 -12.94 -1.14 -17.27
C ARG A 28 -11.65 -0.47 -17.76
N GLN A 29 -10.70 -0.35 -16.85
CA GLN A 29 -9.40 0.25 -17.14
C GLN A 29 -8.32 -0.83 -16.98
N THR A 30 -7.88 -1.39 -18.07
CA THR A 30 -6.88 -2.48 -18.07
C THR A 30 -5.48 -2.02 -18.49
N ASP A 31 -5.37 -0.85 -19.09
CA ASP A 31 -4.12 -0.40 -19.74
C ASP A 31 -3.53 0.91 -19.17
N LEU A 32 -4.02 1.38 -18.04
CA LEU A 32 -3.41 2.54 -17.40
C LEU A 32 -1.97 2.21 -16.94
N PRO A 33 -1.07 3.20 -17.03
CA PRO A 33 0.24 3.12 -16.39
C PRO A 33 0.11 2.89 -14.88
N LEU A 34 1.10 2.23 -14.29
CA LEU A 34 1.20 2.04 -12.85
C LEU A 34 2.35 2.88 -12.29
N SER A 35 2.11 3.57 -11.17
CA SER A 35 3.13 4.17 -10.33
C SER A 35 3.09 3.44 -8.99
N ILE A 36 4.08 2.58 -8.74
CA ILE A 36 4.11 1.68 -7.59
C ILE A 36 5.25 2.10 -6.66
N SER A 37 4.98 2.21 -5.37
CA SER A 37 6.01 2.36 -4.34
C SER A 37 6.10 1.08 -3.52
N ILE A 38 7.28 0.48 -3.46
CA ILE A 38 7.56 -0.67 -2.59
C ILE A 38 8.18 -0.14 -1.31
N LEU A 39 7.49 -0.37 -0.18
CA LEU A 39 7.96 -0.02 1.16
C LEU A 39 8.41 -1.30 1.86
N ILE A 40 9.67 -1.34 2.24
CA ILE A 40 10.30 -2.48 2.90
C ILE A 40 10.62 -2.09 4.33
N ASP A 41 10.02 -2.78 5.28
CA ASP A 41 10.34 -2.67 6.68
C ASP A 41 11.74 -3.27 6.93
N VAL A 42 12.62 -2.50 7.55
CA VAL A 42 13.98 -2.94 7.91
C VAL A 42 14.21 -2.81 9.41
N SER A 43 13.14 -2.80 10.20
CA SER A 43 13.16 -2.79 11.66
C SER A 43 13.71 -4.11 12.24
N ALA A 44 13.89 -4.15 13.55
CA ALA A 44 14.52 -5.27 14.24
C ALA A 44 13.84 -6.63 14.00
N SER A 45 12.53 -6.66 13.85
CA SER A 45 11.74 -7.88 13.60
C SER A 45 11.98 -8.48 12.21
N GLN A 46 12.56 -7.72 11.27
CA GLN A 46 12.75 -8.14 9.89
C GLN A 46 14.15 -8.71 9.57
N GLU A 47 15.03 -8.85 10.57
CA GLU A 47 16.41 -9.30 10.36
C GLU A 47 16.51 -10.62 9.57
N ARG A 48 15.64 -11.58 9.89
CA ARG A 48 15.65 -12.92 9.28
C ARG A 48 14.84 -13.00 7.99
N THR A 49 13.81 -12.19 7.85
CA THR A 49 12.87 -12.23 6.73
C THR A 49 13.32 -11.37 5.54
N LEU A 50 14.11 -10.31 5.80
CA LEU A 50 14.54 -9.33 4.80
C LEU A 50 15.19 -9.94 3.53
N PRO A 51 16.10 -10.93 3.60
CA PRO A 51 16.67 -11.53 2.39
C PRO A 51 15.59 -12.15 1.48
N TYR A 52 14.60 -12.79 2.09
CA TYR A 52 13.50 -13.42 1.41
C TYR A 52 12.53 -12.38 0.80
N GLU A 53 12.22 -11.32 1.54
CA GLU A 53 11.40 -10.20 1.06
C GLU A 53 12.01 -9.52 -0.16
N LYS A 54 13.34 -9.30 -0.13
CA LYS A 54 14.07 -8.71 -1.25
C LYS A 54 13.99 -9.56 -2.52
N GLU A 55 14.16 -10.87 -2.42
CA GLU A 55 14.04 -11.78 -3.58
C GLU A 55 12.63 -11.77 -4.14
N ALA A 56 11.63 -11.81 -3.27
CA ALA A 56 10.24 -11.77 -3.69
C ALA A 56 9.86 -10.42 -4.31
N ALA A 57 10.33 -9.29 -3.73
CA ALA A 57 10.13 -7.97 -4.31
C ALA A 57 10.77 -7.85 -5.70
N LYS A 58 11.97 -8.40 -5.90
CA LYS A 58 12.61 -8.44 -7.24
C LYS A 58 11.80 -9.25 -8.24
N THR A 59 11.32 -10.42 -7.84
CA THR A 59 10.45 -11.25 -8.69
C THR A 59 9.16 -10.51 -9.06
N PHE A 60 8.56 -9.81 -8.09
CA PHE A 60 7.37 -9.01 -8.32
C PHE A 60 7.62 -7.89 -9.35
N VAL A 61 8.65 -7.08 -9.17
CA VAL A 61 8.91 -5.97 -10.11
C VAL A 61 9.20 -6.47 -11.52
N GLU A 62 9.87 -7.61 -11.66
CA GLU A 62 10.09 -8.26 -12.95
C GLU A 62 8.79 -8.70 -13.62
N SER A 63 7.83 -9.18 -12.84
CA SER A 63 6.56 -9.68 -13.37
C SER A 63 5.56 -8.55 -13.67
N VAL A 64 5.52 -7.49 -12.83
CA VAL A 64 4.50 -6.45 -12.93
C VAL A 64 4.88 -5.33 -13.87
N MET A 65 6.17 -4.99 -13.96
CA MET A 65 6.64 -3.78 -14.60
C MET A 65 6.62 -3.85 -16.13
N ARG A 66 5.97 -2.89 -16.76
CA ARG A 66 6.11 -2.60 -18.19
C ARG A 66 7.01 -1.35 -18.33
N PRO A 67 8.28 -1.50 -18.69
CA PRO A 67 9.27 -0.41 -18.61
C PRO A 67 8.91 0.89 -19.33
N GLU A 68 8.10 0.78 -20.40
CA GLU A 68 7.68 1.91 -21.22
C GLU A 68 6.46 2.68 -20.65
N LYS A 69 5.79 2.10 -19.67
CA LYS A 69 4.51 2.64 -19.15
C LYS A 69 4.51 2.80 -17.64
N ASP A 70 5.15 1.90 -16.93
CA ASP A 70 5.04 1.80 -15.48
C ASP A 70 6.31 2.33 -14.80
N GLU A 71 6.16 2.90 -13.62
CA GLU A 71 7.26 3.39 -12.80
C GLU A 71 7.19 2.78 -11.41
N ILE A 72 8.34 2.44 -10.86
CA ILE A 72 8.44 1.87 -9.52
C ILE A 72 9.46 2.67 -8.71
N SER A 73 9.11 3.00 -7.48
CA SER A 73 10.01 3.52 -6.45
C SER A 73 10.24 2.47 -5.37
N VAL A 74 11.36 2.58 -4.68
CA VAL A 74 11.72 1.71 -3.54
C VAL A 74 12.06 2.58 -2.36
N LEU A 75 11.44 2.31 -1.23
CA LEU A 75 11.73 2.93 0.06
C LEU A 75 11.99 1.84 1.09
N SER A 76 12.93 2.07 1.97
CA SER A 76 13.12 1.32 3.20
C SER A 76 12.71 2.18 4.38
N PHE A 77 12.25 1.57 5.47
CA PHE A 77 11.92 2.33 6.66
C PHE A 77 12.16 1.57 7.96
N THR A 78 12.51 2.34 8.97
CA THR A 78 12.50 2.00 10.40
C THR A 78 11.72 3.10 11.12
N GLY A 79 12.32 3.82 12.05
CA GLY A 79 11.78 5.06 12.63
C GLY A 79 11.75 6.24 11.65
N GLU A 80 12.47 6.15 10.55
CA GLU A 80 12.48 7.11 9.44
C GLU A 80 12.42 6.36 8.11
N ALA A 81 11.85 7.02 7.09
CA ALA A 81 11.80 6.46 5.73
C ALA A 81 12.97 6.96 4.87
N THR A 82 13.59 6.06 4.13
CA THR A 82 14.68 6.34 3.19
C THR A 82 14.25 6.04 1.77
N LEU A 83 14.39 7.00 0.87
CA LEU A 83 14.13 6.81 -0.55
C LEU A 83 15.36 6.16 -1.22
N GLU A 84 15.29 4.85 -1.48
CA GLU A 84 16.35 4.07 -2.13
C GLU A 84 16.39 4.30 -3.64
N GLN A 85 15.21 4.48 -4.23
CA GLN A 85 15.03 4.80 -5.65
C GLN A 85 13.70 5.54 -5.85
N ASP A 86 13.76 6.69 -6.46
CA ASP A 86 12.56 7.43 -6.92
C ASP A 86 11.89 6.72 -8.11
N LEU A 87 10.67 7.12 -8.44
CA LEU A 87 9.89 6.56 -9.54
C LEU A 87 10.73 6.46 -10.82
N THR A 88 10.81 5.27 -11.38
CA THR A 88 11.57 5.01 -12.59
C THR A 88 11.01 3.82 -13.37
N GLY A 89 11.00 3.93 -14.72
CA GLY A 89 10.74 2.83 -15.63
C GLY A 89 11.94 1.88 -15.82
N ASN A 90 13.07 2.11 -15.16
CA ASN A 90 14.28 1.32 -15.33
C ASN A 90 14.36 0.16 -14.32
N LEU A 91 13.96 -1.05 -14.78
CA LEU A 91 13.96 -2.27 -13.96
C LEU A 91 15.31 -2.53 -13.28
N ALA A 92 16.43 -2.30 -13.96
CA ALA A 92 17.75 -2.55 -13.39
C ALA A 92 18.09 -1.58 -12.23
N ARG A 93 17.57 -0.33 -12.26
CA ARG A 93 17.71 0.60 -11.14
C ARG A 93 16.86 0.15 -9.95
N VAL A 94 15.62 -0.26 -10.19
CA VAL A 94 14.71 -0.78 -9.16
C VAL A 94 15.32 -1.99 -8.45
N ARG A 95 15.81 -2.97 -9.22
CA ARG A 95 16.47 -4.18 -8.65
C ARG A 95 17.66 -3.82 -7.79
N ARG A 96 18.57 -2.95 -8.29
CA ARG A 96 19.74 -2.50 -7.51
C ARG A 96 19.33 -1.76 -6.23
N ALA A 97 18.24 -1.02 -6.25
CA ALA A 97 17.73 -0.37 -5.06
C ALA A 97 17.27 -1.40 -4.01
N ILE A 98 16.49 -2.41 -4.43
CA ILE A 98 16.09 -3.51 -3.54
C ILE A 98 17.33 -4.24 -2.98
N ASP A 99 18.34 -4.49 -3.81
CA ASP A 99 19.57 -5.14 -3.36
C ASP A 99 20.35 -4.32 -2.31
N ARG A 100 20.27 -2.97 -2.38
CA ARG A 100 20.92 -2.07 -1.41
C ARG A 100 20.20 -1.97 -0.07
N VAL A 101 18.92 -2.29 -0.01
CA VAL A 101 18.16 -2.29 1.25
C VAL A 101 18.88 -3.17 2.27
N GLN A 102 19.18 -2.62 3.44
CA GLN A 102 19.90 -3.30 4.51
C GLN A 102 19.11 -3.21 5.81
N TYR A 103 19.19 -4.28 6.58
CA TYR A 103 18.70 -4.31 7.94
C TYR A 103 19.39 -3.23 8.80
N VAL A 104 18.58 -2.57 9.63
CA VAL A 104 19.09 -1.56 10.57
C VAL A 104 18.97 -2.12 12.00
N PRO A 105 20.08 -2.55 12.61
CA PRO A 105 20.04 -3.09 13.96
C PRO A 105 19.59 -2.04 14.98
N PRO A 106 18.89 -2.46 16.05
CA PRO A 106 18.59 -1.57 17.18
C PRO A 106 19.88 -0.96 17.75
N ALA A 107 19.80 0.30 18.18
CA ALA A 107 20.95 0.95 18.84
C ALA A 107 21.43 0.16 20.06
N GLY A 108 22.68 -0.25 20.08
CA GLY A 108 23.30 -0.97 21.18
C GLY A 108 23.42 -2.49 21.02
N THR A 109 22.95 -3.07 19.92
CA THR A 109 23.05 -4.52 19.68
C THR A 109 23.75 -4.82 18.35
N SER A 110 25.03 -5.11 18.40
CA SER A 110 25.72 -5.85 17.35
C SER A 110 26.46 -7.01 18.01
N GLY A 111 25.90 -8.23 17.87
CA GLY A 111 26.57 -9.47 18.25
C GLY A 111 27.03 -9.58 19.72
N GLY A 112 26.32 -8.99 20.68
CA GLY A 112 26.66 -9.06 22.11
C GLY A 112 27.87 -8.20 22.50
N VAL A 113 28.39 -7.38 21.62
CA VAL A 113 29.45 -6.40 21.91
C VAL A 113 28.89 -5.00 21.75
N LEU A 114 29.01 -4.18 22.79
CA LEU A 114 28.79 -2.73 22.70
C LEU A 114 29.85 -2.15 21.75
N ILE A 115 29.53 -2.04 20.48
CA ILE A 115 30.41 -1.42 19.50
C ILE A 115 30.06 0.05 19.40
N GLY A 116 31.01 0.86 19.83
CA GLY A 116 31.07 2.27 19.51
C GLY A 116 30.54 3.20 20.58
N THR A 117 31.33 4.25 20.81
CA THR A 117 30.85 5.46 21.49
C THR A 117 29.53 5.91 20.88
N PRO A 118 28.51 6.21 21.70
CA PRO A 118 27.27 6.77 21.20
C PRO A 118 27.55 8.02 20.34
N PRO A 119 26.88 8.19 19.20
CA PRO A 119 27.02 9.43 18.44
C PRO A 119 26.70 10.63 19.33
N ILE A 120 27.52 11.65 19.24
CA ILE A 120 27.50 12.83 20.14
C ILE A 120 26.22 13.68 20.01
N SER A 121 25.33 13.35 19.09
CA SER A 121 24.02 13.98 18.91
C SER A 121 22.89 13.01 19.27
N GLY A 122 22.26 13.28 20.39
CA GLY A 122 21.32 12.39 21.09
C GLY A 122 19.91 12.23 20.48
N SER A 123 19.70 12.43 19.19
CA SER A 123 18.37 12.29 18.57
C SER A 123 18.14 10.93 17.86
N ASN A 124 19.17 10.27 17.36
CA ASN A 124 19.02 9.10 16.50
C ASN A 124 18.98 7.74 17.21
N GLN A 125 19.37 7.65 18.49
CA GLN A 125 19.40 6.38 19.21
C GLN A 125 18.02 5.79 19.52
N ARG A 126 16.97 6.63 19.66
CA ARG A 126 15.59 6.17 19.91
C ARG A 126 14.89 5.68 18.65
N VAL A 127 15.43 5.99 17.48
CA VAL A 127 14.82 5.75 16.17
C VAL A 127 15.33 4.45 15.55
N ALA A 128 16.59 4.07 15.85
CA ALA A 128 17.18 2.85 15.32
C ALA A 128 16.47 1.60 15.87
N GLY A 129 15.94 0.78 14.98
CA GLY A 129 15.21 -0.46 15.30
C GLY A 129 13.72 -0.26 15.64
N SER A 130 13.23 0.99 15.70
CA SER A 130 11.79 1.29 15.79
C SER A 130 11.13 1.20 14.41
N THR A 131 9.79 1.19 14.36
CA THR A 131 9.03 1.05 13.12
C THR A 131 8.01 2.18 13.02
N ALA A 132 8.15 3.05 12.00
CA ALA A 132 7.26 4.18 11.73
C ALA A 132 6.45 3.98 10.44
N ILE A 133 5.56 2.98 10.46
CA ILE A 133 4.75 2.58 9.29
C ILE A 133 3.92 3.76 8.76
N TRP A 134 3.26 4.49 9.67
CA TRP A 134 2.32 5.54 9.26
C TRP A 134 3.02 6.73 8.63
N ASP A 135 4.18 7.12 9.17
CA ASP A 135 5.01 8.18 8.60
C ASP A 135 5.57 7.76 7.23
N ALA A 136 6.03 6.50 7.08
CA ALA A 136 6.53 5.96 5.82
C ALA A 136 5.46 5.95 4.73
N ILE A 137 4.23 5.51 5.04
CA ILE A 137 3.10 5.54 4.11
C ILE A 137 2.74 6.98 3.74
N TRP A 138 2.65 7.87 4.74
CA TRP A 138 2.31 9.27 4.52
C TRP A 138 3.30 9.97 3.59
N ILE A 139 4.61 9.83 3.86
CA ILE A 139 5.68 10.40 3.02
C ILE A 139 5.61 9.81 1.61
N THR A 140 5.44 8.49 1.49
CA THR A 140 5.34 7.83 0.18
C THR A 140 4.16 8.32 -0.64
N ALA A 141 2.99 8.44 -0.02
CA ALA A 141 1.79 8.91 -0.71
C ALA A 141 1.92 10.37 -1.15
N ASN A 142 2.45 11.24 -0.28
CA ASN A 142 2.56 12.68 -0.52
C ASN A 142 3.75 13.05 -1.40
N GLU A 143 4.95 12.56 -1.05
CA GLU A 143 6.21 13.05 -1.62
C GLU A 143 6.67 12.27 -2.86
N VAL A 144 6.23 11.03 -3.00
CA VAL A 144 6.61 10.15 -4.12
C VAL A 144 5.44 9.98 -5.07
N LEU A 145 4.35 9.36 -4.63
CA LEU A 145 3.19 9.09 -5.50
C LEU A 145 2.40 10.35 -5.83
N GLY A 146 2.40 11.37 -4.96
CA GLY A 146 1.78 12.67 -5.26
C GLY A 146 2.42 13.39 -6.45
N LYS A 147 3.67 13.05 -6.79
CA LYS A 147 4.40 13.59 -7.96
C LYS A 147 4.26 12.72 -9.22
N ALA A 148 3.64 11.53 -9.09
CA ALA A 148 3.44 10.64 -10.23
C ALA A 148 2.53 11.31 -11.29
N PRO A 149 2.71 10.98 -12.58
CA PRO A 149 1.91 11.56 -13.65
C PRO A 149 0.40 11.39 -13.43
N ASP A 150 -0.38 12.35 -13.91
CA ASP A 150 -1.83 12.22 -13.94
C ASP A 150 -2.26 11.00 -14.77
N ARG A 151 -3.40 10.41 -14.41
CA ARG A 151 -3.95 9.20 -15.06
C ARG A 151 -3.08 7.95 -14.92
N THR A 152 -2.24 7.86 -13.90
CA THR A 152 -1.61 6.61 -13.48
C THR A 152 -2.38 5.99 -12.33
N ARG A 153 -2.31 4.67 -12.19
CA ARG A 153 -2.76 3.99 -10.97
C ARG A 153 -1.63 3.98 -9.97
N ARG A 154 -1.90 4.51 -8.80
CA ARG A 154 -0.93 4.60 -7.72
C ARG A 154 -1.16 3.49 -6.72
N ALA A 155 -0.10 2.80 -6.36
CA ALA A 155 -0.16 1.75 -5.35
C ALA A 155 1.05 1.78 -4.44
N ILE A 156 0.82 1.46 -3.16
CA ILE A 156 1.85 1.19 -2.16
C ILE A 156 1.82 -0.30 -1.88
N ILE A 157 2.95 -0.97 -2.00
CA ILE A 157 3.16 -2.35 -1.58
C ILE A 157 3.97 -2.30 -0.30
N LEU A 158 3.32 -2.53 0.82
CA LEU A 158 3.95 -2.53 2.14
C LEU A 158 4.33 -3.95 2.53
N LEU A 159 5.62 -4.19 2.80
CA LEU A 159 6.14 -5.41 3.42
C LEU A 159 6.51 -5.08 4.86
N SER A 160 5.79 -5.63 5.85
CA SER A 160 5.96 -5.32 7.27
C SER A 160 5.17 -6.32 8.13
N ASP A 161 5.53 -6.44 9.41
CA ASP A 161 4.73 -7.16 10.42
C ASP A 161 3.48 -6.37 10.90
N GLY A 162 3.37 -5.09 10.56
CA GLY A 162 2.24 -4.24 10.94
C GLY A 162 2.36 -3.59 12.32
N ILE A 163 3.48 -3.79 13.03
CA ILE A 163 3.69 -3.27 14.39
C ILE A 163 4.35 -1.90 14.32
N ASN A 164 3.55 -0.85 14.51
CA ASN A 164 4.04 0.53 14.53
C ASN A 164 4.47 0.93 15.95
N THR A 165 5.76 1.20 16.16
CA THR A 165 6.32 1.54 17.48
C THR A 165 6.75 2.99 17.63
N TYR A 166 6.84 3.72 16.52
CA TYR A 166 7.34 5.10 16.46
C TYR A 166 6.59 5.92 15.42
N GLY A 167 6.84 7.22 15.38
CA GLY A 167 6.35 8.13 14.37
C GLY A 167 5.44 9.23 14.92
N SER A 168 5.18 10.22 14.09
CA SER A 168 4.33 11.37 14.39
C SER A 168 2.91 11.23 13.82
N LYS A 169 2.75 10.39 12.81
CA LYS A 169 1.48 10.14 12.12
C LYS A 169 0.73 8.99 12.78
N LYS A 170 -0.60 9.03 12.62
CA LYS A 170 -1.50 7.95 12.97
C LYS A 170 -1.89 7.19 11.69
N MET A 171 -2.44 5.98 11.86
CA MET A 171 -3.00 5.23 10.73
C MET A 171 -3.98 6.07 9.90
N ASP A 172 -4.82 6.87 10.58
CA ASP A 172 -5.80 7.72 9.90
C ASP A 172 -5.14 8.76 8.99
N ASP A 173 -4.05 9.37 9.43
CA ASP A 173 -3.31 10.36 8.63
C ASP A 173 -2.70 9.71 7.38
N ALA A 174 -2.11 8.52 7.55
CA ALA A 174 -1.52 7.75 6.46
C ALA A 174 -2.58 7.31 5.42
N VAL A 175 -3.72 6.80 5.89
CA VAL A 175 -4.84 6.42 5.03
C VAL A 175 -5.43 7.63 4.30
N GLN A 176 -5.62 8.75 5.00
CA GLN A 176 -6.11 9.98 4.38
C GLN A 176 -5.20 10.45 3.25
N GLU A 177 -3.89 10.44 3.49
CA GLU A 177 -2.93 10.90 2.50
C GLU A 177 -2.88 9.97 1.29
N ALA A 178 -2.93 8.65 1.52
CA ALA A 178 -3.04 7.68 0.43
C ALA A 178 -4.31 7.91 -0.41
N ILE A 179 -5.48 8.12 0.22
CA ILE A 179 -6.74 8.40 -0.47
C ILE A 179 -6.69 9.72 -1.24
N ARG A 180 -6.09 10.78 -0.68
CA ARG A 180 -5.95 12.09 -1.36
C ARG A 180 -5.13 11.99 -2.64
N ASN A 181 -4.13 11.11 -2.64
CA ASN A 181 -3.26 10.88 -3.79
C ASN A 181 -3.73 9.70 -4.66
N ASP A 182 -4.98 9.21 -4.49
CA ASP A 182 -5.55 8.06 -5.19
C ASP A 182 -4.66 6.80 -5.14
N ALA A 183 -3.90 6.62 -4.05
CA ALA A 183 -3.02 5.47 -3.85
C ALA A 183 -3.74 4.35 -3.09
N ILE A 184 -3.68 3.14 -3.64
CA ILE A 184 -4.19 1.91 -3.02
C ILE A 184 -3.05 1.27 -2.24
N ILE A 185 -3.31 0.85 -1.00
CA ILE A 185 -2.31 0.17 -0.17
C ILE A 185 -2.57 -1.34 -0.20
N TYR A 186 -1.59 -2.10 -0.65
CA TYR A 186 -1.52 -3.55 -0.49
C TYR A 186 -0.51 -3.88 0.59
N CYS A 187 -0.90 -4.74 1.53
CA CYS A 187 -0.01 -5.16 2.61
C CYS A 187 0.38 -6.63 2.43
N ILE A 188 1.64 -6.91 2.62
CA ILE A 188 2.17 -8.26 2.73
C ILE A 188 2.72 -8.38 4.14
N GLY A 189 1.99 -9.09 5.00
CA GLY A 189 2.36 -9.30 6.39
C GLY A 189 3.45 -10.36 6.47
N ILE A 190 4.64 -9.94 6.85
CA ILE A 190 5.82 -10.79 7.05
C ILE A 190 6.41 -10.41 8.40
N GLY A 191 6.66 -11.40 9.25
CA GLY A 191 7.24 -11.20 10.57
C GLY A 191 7.82 -12.49 11.14
N ASP A 192 8.79 -12.36 12.05
CA ASP A 192 9.41 -13.51 12.71
C ASP A 192 8.58 -13.93 13.92
N PHE A 193 8.29 -15.23 14.04
CA PHE A 193 7.60 -15.83 15.19
C PHE A 193 8.31 -15.62 16.53
N TYR A 194 9.61 -15.34 16.52
CA TYR A 194 10.39 -15.04 17.74
C TYR A 194 10.15 -13.63 18.28
N TYR A 195 9.55 -12.76 17.48
CA TYR A 195 9.02 -11.46 17.88
C TYR A 195 7.49 -11.56 18.00
N ASP A 196 6.81 -10.45 18.07
CA ASP A 196 5.34 -10.40 18.26
C ASP A 196 4.52 -10.95 17.08
N GLY A 197 5.18 -11.54 16.08
CA GLY A 197 4.52 -12.06 14.86
C GLY A 197 4.02 -10.95 13.95
N VAL A 198 2.84 -11.14 13.33
CA VAL A 198 2.24 -10.18 12.39
C VAL A 198 0.91 -9.65 12.94
N ASP A 199 0.74 -8.34 13.03
CA ASP A 199 -0.57 -7.72 13.33
C ASP A 199 -1.46 -7.70 12.06
N GLU A 200 -2.05 -8.87 11.79
CA GLU A 200 -2.96 -9.02 10.66
C GLU A 200 -4.15 -8.04 10.72
N GLY A 201 -4.63 -7.72 11.92
CA GLY A 201 -5.79 -6.84 12.10
C GLY A 201 -5.49 -5.41 11.65
N VAL A 202 -4.31 -4.92 11.96
CA VAL A 202 -3.82 -3.61 11.54
C VAL A 202 -3.63 -3.57 10.03
N LEU A 203 -2.91 -4.54 9.46
CA LEU A 203 -2.62 -4.58 8.02
C LEU A 203 -3.90 -4.75 7.18
N LYS A 204 -4.86 -5.58 7.61
CA LYS A 204 -6.17 -5.70 6.95
C LYS A 204 -6.92 -4.38 6.94
N ARG A 205 -7.04 -3.70 8.11
CA ARG A 205 -7.73 -2.40 8.20
C ARG A 205 -7.07 -1.34 7.33
N LEU A 206 -5.74 -1.27 7.32
CA LEU A 206 -4.99 -0.33 6.50
C LEU A 206 -5.30 -0.51 5.01
N ALA A 207 -5.16 -1.73 4.51
CA ALA A 207 -5.38 -2.05 3.10
C ALA A 207 -6.85 -1.83 2.68
N GLU A 208 -7.80 -2.35 3.43
CA GLU A 208 -9.24 -2.28 3.10
C GLU A 208 -9.75 -0.84 3.01
N ARG A 209 -9.26 0.06 3.84
CA ARG A 209 -9.67 1.47 3.83
C ARG A 209 -9.34 2.20 2.54
N THR A 210 -8.27 1.80 1.87
CA THR A 210 -7.84 2.38 0.58
C THR A 210 -8.35 1.60 -0.63
N GLY A 211 -9.02 0.47 -0.41
CA GLY A 211 -9.50 -0.40 -1.48
C GLY A 211 -8.47 -1.45 -1.93
N GLY A 212 -7.46 -1.69 -1.12
CA GLY A 212 -6.49 -2.76 -1.31
C GLY A 212 -6.81 -4.01 -0.49
N ARG A 213 -5.80 -4.84 -0.33
CA ARG A 213 -5.89 -6.13 0.37
C ARG A 213 -4.61 -6.43 1.14
N ALA A 214 -4.73 -7.15 2.26
CA ALA A 214 -3.60 -7.70 2.98
C ALA A 214 -3.47 -9.21 2.67
N PHE A 215 -2.22 -9.66 2.59
CA PHE A 215 -1.80 -11.04 2.35
C PHE A 215 -0.87 -11.46 3.48
N PHE A 216 -0.98 -12.71 3.91
CA PHE A 216 -0.18 -13.25 5.00
C PHE A 216 0.40 -14.58 4.53
N PRO A 217 1.44 -14.53 3.67
CA PRO A 217 2.12 -15.74 3.24
C PRO A 217 2.83 -16.37 4.44
N SER A 218 2.77 -17.69 4.53
CA SER A 218 3.69 -18.44 5.39
C SER A 218 5.11 -18.30 4.83
N ASP A 219 6.13 -18.79 5.57
CA ASP A 219 7.55 -18.71 5.15
C ASP A 219 7.84 -19.50 3.83
N ASP A 220 6.85 -19.62 2.96
CA ASP A 220 6.93 -20.26 1.65
C ASP A 220 7.02 -19.23 0.53
N ALA A 221 8.14 -19.25 -0.21
CA ALA A 221 8.38 -18.43 -1.40
C ALA A 221 7.26 -18.51 -2.43
N GLY A 222 6.58 -19.67 -2.52
CA GLY A 222 5.46 -19.85 -3.42
C GLY A 222 4.22 -19.07 -3.00
N GLU A 223 3.96 -18.93 -1.70
CA GLU A 223 2.81 -18.15 -1.20
C GLU A 223 3.02 -16.66 -1.39
N LEU A 224 4.20 -16.18 -1.10
CA LEU A 224 4.56 -14.78 -1.33
C LEU A 224 4.47 -14.41 -2.82
N ARG A 225 4.95 -15.30 -3.69
CA ARG A 225 4.78 -15.13 -5.15
C ARG A 225 3.32 -15.08 -5.56
N ARG A 226 2.47 -15.98 -5.03
CA ARG A 226 1.02 -15.96 -5.29
C ARG A 226 0.36 -14.66 -4.82
N ALA A 227 0.79 -14.11 -3.67
CA ALA A 227 0.31 -12.82 -3.19
C ALA A 227 0.62 -11.70 -4.20
N PHE A 228 1.85 -11.64 -4.67
CA PHE A 228 2.24 -10.66 -5.70
C PHE A 228 1.50 -10.84 -7.04
N ASP A 229 1.30 -12.07 -7.50
CA ASP A 229 0.52 -12.36 -8.72
C ASP A 229 -0.93 -11.89 -8.59
N GLN A 230 -1.52 -12.04 -7.39
CA GLN A 230 -2.86 -11.54 -7.11
C GLN A 230 -2.90 -10.01 -7.11
N ILE A 231 -1.94 -9.34 -6.46
CA ILE A 231 -1.83 -7.87 -6.47
C ILE A 231 -1.71 -7.36 -7.90
N GLN A 232 -0.83 -7.97 -8.71
CA GLN A 232 -0.67 -7.60 -10.12
C GLN A 232 -1.99 -7.73 -10.88
N THR A 233 -2.68 -8.85 -10.71
CA THR A 233 -3.97 -9.11 -11.39
C THR A 233 -5.02 -8.07 -10.95
N GLU A 234 -5.11 -7.74 -9.69
CA GLU A 234 -6.03 -6.74 -9.18
C GLU A 234 -5.70 -5.35 -9.73
N MET A 235 -4.44 -4.93 -9.71
CA MET A 235 -4.03 -3.64 -10.26
C MET A 235 -4.31 -3.51 -11.78
N ARG A 236 -4.28 -4.60 -12.54
CA ARG A 236 -4.54 -4.60 -13.99
C ARG A 236 -6.01 -4.78 -14.36
N SER A 237 -6.88 -5.13 -13.42
CA SER A 237 -8.29 -5.47 -13.70
C SER A 237 -9.31 -4.56 -13.02
N GLN A 238 -8.95 -3.33 -12.71
CA GLN A 238 -9.83 -2.39 -12.02
C GLN A 238 -10.88 -1.76 -12.93
N TYR A 239 -12.00 -1.34 -12.31
CA TYR A 239 -13.03 -0.52 -12.92
C TYR A 239 -12.95 0.91 -12.37
N LEU A 240 -13.16 1.89 -13.23
CA LEU A 240 -13.42 3.27 -12.84
C LEU A 240 -14.93 3.44 -12.74
N LEU A 241 -15.39 3.80 -11.55
CA LEU A 241 -16.75 4.27 -11.32
C LEU A 241 -16.69 5.73 -10.91
N ALA A 242 -17.41 6.59 -11.62
CA ALA A 242 -17.51 7.99 -11.26
C ALA A 242 -18.98 8.37 -11.05
N TYR A 243 -19.22 9.17 -10.01
CA TYR A 243 -20.51 9.75 -9.68
C TYR A 243 -20.32 11.18 -9.15
N GLU A 244 -21.35 11.99 -9.25
CA GLU A 244 -21.38 13.30 -8.60
C GLU A 244 -22.10 13.17 -7.26
N PRO A 245 -21.42 13.53 -6.14
CA PRO A 245 -22.04 13.41 -4.83
C PRO A 245 -23.30 14.27 -4.71
N THR A 246 -24.40 13.68 -4.22
CA THR A 246 -25.62 14.43 -3.91
C THR A 246 -25.42 15.38 -2.73
N ASN A 247 -24.48 15.06 -1.83
CA ASN A 247 -24.06 15.93 -0.75
C ASN A 247 -22.92 16.85 -1.22
N GLN A 248 -23.26 18.08 -1.58
CA GLN A 248 -22.33 19.09 -2.13
C GLN A 248 -21.50 19.83 -1.07
N LYS A 249 -21.65 19.52 0.22
CA LYS A 249 -20.93 20.24 1.30
C LYS A 249 -19.43 20.03 1.19
N ARG A 250 -18.68 21.12 1.23
CA ARG A 250 -17.20 21.15 1.22
C ARG A 250 -16.65 21.40 2.63
N ASP A 251 -16.92 20.48 3.53
CA ASP A 251 -16.68 20.61 4.97
C ASP A 251 -15.50 19.76 5.49
N GLY A 252 -14.80 19.06 4.61
CA GLY A 252 -13.70 18.18 4.98
C GLY A 252 -14.14 16.89 5.67
N SER A 253 -15.46 16.63 5.81
CA SER A 253 -15.95 15.44 6.49
C SER A 253 -15.68 14.17 5.67
N TYR A 254 -15.53 13.05 6.39
CA TYR A 254 -15.42 11.74 5.75
C TYR A 254 -16.76 11.30 5.17
N ARG A 255 -16.74 10.80 3.93
CA ARG A 255 -17.89 10.27 3.19
C ARG A 255 -17.68 8.77 3.01
N LYS A 256 -18.56 7.98 3.60
CA LYS A 256 -18.51 6.53 3.47
C LYS A 256 -19.05 6.11 2.10
N ILE A 257 -18.32 5.26 1.38
CA ILE A 257 -18.75 4.66 0.12
C ILE A 257 -19.09 3.19 0.36
N GLU A 258 -20.21 2.76 -0.17
CA GLU A 258 -20.58 1.35 -0.29
C GLU A 258 -20.91 1.05 -1.76
N ILE A 259 -20.32 -0.03 -2.31
CA ILE A 259 -20.66 -0.54 -3.63
C ILE A 259 -21.31 -1.91 -3.45
N LYS A 260 -22.51 -2.06 -4.02
CA LYS A 260 -23.30 -3.30 -3.94
C LYS A 260 -23.56 -3.84 -5.34
N LEU A 261 -23.59 -5.17 -5.47
CA LEU A 261 -24.10 -5.81 -6.69
C LEU A 261 -25.61 -5.60 -6.75
N ALA A 262 -26.06 -5.03 -7.86
CA ALA A 262 -27.49 -4.86 -8.15
C ALA A 262 -28.09 -6.07 -8.88
N ASN A 263 -27.23 -6.79 -9.64
CA ASN A 263 -27.65 -7.96 -10.40
C ASN A 263 -27.63 -9.23 -9.53
N PRO A 264 -28.81 -9.87 -9.27
CA PRO A 264 -28.90 -11.05 -8.41
C PRO A 264 -28.09 -12.25 -8.93
N GLU A 265 -27.93 -12.39 -10.25
CA GLU A 265 -27.17 -13.51 -10.84
C GLU A 265 -25.67 -13.38 -10.52
N LEU A 266 -25.15 -12.16 -10.47
CA LEU A 266 -23.78 -11.90 -10.03
C LEU A 266 -23.62 -12.19 -8.53
N GLY A 267 -24.63 -11.91 -7.73
CA GLY A 267 -24.64 -12.23 -6.29
C GLY A 267 -24.49 -13.72 -6.00
N LYS A 268 -25.03 -14.61 -6.87
CA LYS A 268 -24.89 -16.06 -6.75
C LYS A 268 -23.45 -16.54 -7.00
N GLN A 269 -22.62 -15.79 -7.70
CA GLN A 269 -21.26 -16.17 -8.09
C GLN A 269 -20.21 -15.92 -6.99
N LYS A 270 -20.63 -15.54 -5.76
CA LYS A 270 -19.73 -15.21 -4.63
C LYS A 270 -18.66 -14.16 -4.98
N ILE A 271 -19.01 -13.19 -5.82
CA ILE A 271 -18.13 -12.10 -6.22
C ILE A 271 -17.85 -11.20 -5.00
N LYS A 272 -16.58 -10.99 -4.67
CA LYS A 272 -16.17 -10.02 -3.65
C LYS A 272 -15.79 -8.71 -4.34
N LEU A 273 -16.49 -7.64 -3.99
CA LEU A 273 -16.13 -6.29 -4.43
C LEU A 273 -15.08 -5.72 -3.48
N THR A 274 -14.01 -5.18 -4.04
CA THR A 274 -12.99 -4.45 -3.29
C THR A 274 -12.97 -3.02 -3.82
N HIS A 275 -13.14 -2.04 -2.92
CA HIS A 275 -13.17 -0.62 -3.25
C HIS A 275 -12.75 0.20 -2.03
N ARG A 276 -12.33 1.44 -2.23
CA ARG A 276 -12.07 2.35 -1.11
C ARG A 276 -13.33 2.52 -0.26
N GLN A 277 -13.19 2.54 1.05
CA GLN A 277 -14.35 2.62 1.97
C GLN A 277 -14.94 4.03 2.05
N GLY A 278 -14.26 5.03 1.53
CA GLY A 278 -14.73 6.41 1.54
C GLY A 278 -13.66 7.39 1.08
N TYR A 279 -13.95 8.66 1.26
CA TYR A 279 -13.05 9.77 0.97
C TYR A 279 -13.36 10.96 1.88
N PHE A 280 -12.46 11.93 1.92
CA PHE A 280 -12.73 13.20 2.61
C PHE A 280 -13.24 14.22 1.60
N ALA A 281 -14.38 14.84 1.90
CA ALA A 281 -14.92 15.94 1.11
C ALA A 281 -13.87 17.07 1.02
N LYS A 282 -13.81 17.73 -0.13
CA LYS A 282 -12.92 18.91 -0.25
C LYS A 282 -13.33 19.92 0.81
N SER A 283 -12.37 20.44 1.56
CA SER A 283 -12.62 21.59 2.43
C SER A 283 -12.40 22.88 1.64
N GLU A 284 -13.25 23.87 1.80
CA GLU A 284 -12.90 25.22 1.38
C GLU A 284 -11.74 25.67 2.27
N GLN A 285 -10.54 25.81 1.69
CA GLN A 285 -9.44 26.45 2.39
C GLN A 285 -9.86 27.90 2.64
N LYS A 286 -9.95 28.25 3.92
CA LYS A 286 -10.04 29.67 4.34
C LYS A 286 -8.72 30.36 4.14
#